data_4d206cd43accbd01fa12e8a8f53ab793
#
_entry.id   4d206cd43accbd01fa12e8a8f53ab793
#
_cell.length_a   1.000
_cell.length_b   1.000
_cell.length_c   1.000
_cell.angle_alpha   90.00
_cell.angle_beta   90.00
_cell.angle_gamma   90.00
#
_symmetry.space_group_name_H-M   'P 1'
#
loop_
_entity.id
_entity.type
_entity.pdbx_description
1 polymer ?
#
loop_
_entity_poly.entity_id
_entity_poly.type
_entity_poly.pdbx_seq_one_letter_code
_entity_poly.pdbx_strand_id
1 'polypeptide(L)'
;MKSNKIAIISVMFCFFCMGFVDLVGIASNYVKEDLGLTDSVANIFPSLVFFWFLVFSVPTGVLMNRIGRKKTVLLSLVVTAFSLLMPLFGETFPIMLASFSLLGIGNALMQTSLNPLMTCVMKGGNLASALTFGQFIKAIASFIAPYLAMWGATQAIPELGYNWRILFLIFFVVCVLATLVLAGISIEEPSSDARTGVGTQFVNAFKLLGKPIVLLSFLGIMCHVGIDVGTNTTAPKLLIERVGMSLNDAAFATSLYFVFRTIGCLTGSFFLRVMKTRHFFIISIVLMALSMACMFAGTSKMVLYVGIALVGYGNSNVFSMCLANALQAVPDKQNEVSGLMIMGLFGGTLFPLAMGLASDAMGQAGAVLCMAIGVVYLFTYIPRLK
;
A
#
# COMPACT_ATOMS: atom_id res chain seq x y z
N MET A 1 24.10 -4.35 -20.36
CA MET A 1 22.67 -4.03 -20.62
C MET A 1 21.70 -5.19 -20.31
N LYS A 2 21.96 -6.45 -20.66
CA LYS A 2 21.04 -7.59 -20.34
C LYS A 2 20.84 -7.80 -18.83
N SER A 3 21.90 -7.75 -18.02
CA SER A 3 21.84 -7.95 -16.57
C SER A 3 20.89 -6.97 -15.84
N ASN A 4 20.85 -5.71 -16.28
CA ASN A 4 20.01 -4.69 -15.63
C ASN A 4 18.50 -4.91 -15.90
N LYS A 5 18.13 -5.39 -17.09
CA LYS A 5 16.73 -5.68 -17.42
C LYS A 5 16.16 -6.84 -16.57
N ILE A 6 16.96 -7.89 -16.38
CA ILE A 6 16.58 -9.05 -15.56
C ILE A 6 16.39 -8.62 -14.10
N ALA A 7 17.28 -7.79 -13.56
CA ALA A 7 17.16 -7.26 -12.21
C ALA A 7 15.88 -6.42 -12.04
N ILE A 8 15.54 -5.56 -13.00
CA ILE A 8 14.29 -4.77 -12.98
C ILE A 8 13.07 -5.70 -12.99
N ILE A 9 13.03 -6.71 -13.87
CA ILE A 9 11.91 -7.66 -13.96
C ILE A 9 11.74 -8.39 -12.62
N SER A 10 12.85 -8.83 -11.99
CA SER A 10 12.80 -9.52 -10.70
C SER A 10 12.28 -8.65 -9.57
N VAL A 11 12.70 -7.37 -9.53
CA VAL A 11 12.21 -6.41 -8.57
C VAL A 11 10.72 -6.12 -8.82
N MET A 12 10.29 -6.00 -10.09
CA MET A 12 8.85 -5.86 -10.42
C MET A 12 8.04 -7.10 -10.02
N PHE A 13 8.61 -8.30 -10.12
CA PHE A 13 7.96 -9.51 -9.63
C PHE A 13 7.78 -9.49 -8.10
N CYS A 14 8.73 -8.91 -7.36
CA CYS A 14 8.57 -8.68 -5.92
C CYS A 14 7.47 -7.62 -5.62
N PHE A 15 7.28 -6.60 -6.48
CA PHE A 15 6.13 -5.69 -6.37
C PHE A 15 4.79 -6.41 -6.56
N PHE A 16 4.73 -7.42 -7.43
CA PHE A 16 3.54 -8.25 -7.53
C PHE A 16 3.25 -8.99 -6.21
N CYS A 17 4.27 -9.65 -5.64
CA CYS A 17 4.14 -10.31 -4.33
C CYS A 17 3.78 -9.33 -3.19
N MET A 18 4.23 -8.08 -3.26
CA MET A 18 3.86 -7.04 -2.31
C MET A 18 2.34 -6.79 -2.28
N GLY A 19 1.63 -7.08 -3.38
CA GLY A 19 0.17 -6.96 -3.46
C GLY A 19 -0.58 -8.05 -2.69
N PHE A 20 0.08 -9.12 -2.27
CA PHE A 20 -0.58 -10.22 -1.56
C PHE A 20 -1.17 -9.78 -0.20
N VAL A 21 -0.65 -8.75 0.40
CA VAL A 21 -1.23 -8.19 1.64
C VAL A 21 -2.68 -7.74 1.46
N ASP A 22 -3.06 -7.32 0.28
CA ASP A 22 -4.40 -6.80 0.01
C ASP A 22 -5.45 -7.94 -0.02
N LEU A 23 -5.00 -9.24 -0.05
CA LEU A 23 -5.88 -10.40 0.14
C LEU A 23 -6.59 -10.39 1.50
N VAL A 24 -6.01 -9.71 2.50
CA VAL A 24 -6.58 -9.65 3.85
C VAL A 24 -8.01 -9.13 3.84
N GLY A 25 -8.32 -8.15 2.97
CA GLY A 25 -9.66 -7.60 2.85
C GLY A 25 -10.71 -8.65 2.47
N ILE A 26 -10.43 -9.46 1.46
CA ILE A 26 -11.37 -10.53 1.05
C ILE A 26 -11.31 -11.74 1.97
N ALA A 27 -10.11 -12.13 2.40
CA ALA A 27 -9.91 -13.29 3.26
C ALA A 27 -10.57 -13.10 4.63
N SER A 28 -10.56 -11.89 5.20
CA SER A 28 -11.22 -11.61 6.49
C SER A 28 -12.74 -11.85 6.43
N ASN A 29 -13.38 -11.63 5.28
CA ASN A 29 -14.80 -11.92 5.11
C ASN A 29 -15.08 -13.42 5.11
N TYR A 30 -14.27 -14.21 4.41
CA TYR A 30 -14.40 -15.69 4.44
C TYR A 30 -14.10 -16.26 5.82
N VAL A 31 -13.04 -15.78 6.49
CA VAL A 31 -12.73 -16.22 7.87
C VAL A 31 -13.86 -15.87 8.84
N LYS A 32 -14.50 -14.68 8.67
CA LYS A 32 -15.66 -14.30 9.43
C LYS A 32 -16.80 -15.31 9.28
N GLU A 33 -17.09 -15.72 8.04
CA GLU A 33 -18.15 -16.68 7.72
C GLU A 33 -17.81 -18.08 8.25
N ASP A 34 -16.61 -18.58 7.97
CA ASP A 34 -16.17 -19.92 8.38
C ASP A 34 -16.14 -20.11 9.90
N LEU A 35 -15.74 -19.07 10.66
CA LEU A 35 -15.60 -19.12 12.11
C LEU A 35 -16.79 -18.49 12.87
N GLY A 36 -17.81 -17.99 12.17
CA GLY A 36 -18.97 -17.34 12.80
C GLY A 36 -18.59 -16.08 13.61
N LEU A 37 -17.61 -15.27 13.13
CA LEU A 37 -17.11 -14.11 13.86
C LEU A 37 -18.04 -12.90 13.70
N THR A 38 -17.99 -12.00 14.68
CA THR A 38 -18.59 -10.67 14.54
C THR A 38 -17.75 -9.78 13.62
N ASP A 39 -18.34 -8.72 13.06
CA ASP A 39 -17.62 -7.76 12.23
C ASP A 39 -16.44 -7.12 12.95
N SER A 40 -16.62 -6.81 14.25
CA SER A 40 -15.57 -6.22 15.07
C SER A 40 -14.36 -7.14 15.21
N VAL A 41 -14.57 -8.44 15.38
CA VAL A 41 -13.49 -9.43 15.49
C VAL A 41 -12.82 -9.67 14.13
N ALA A 42 -13.59 -9.78 13.05
CA ALA A 42 -13.05 -9.94 11.70
C ALA A 42 -12.18 -8.74 11.27
N ASN A 43 -12.53 -7.53 11.67
CA ASN A 43 -11.77 -6.32 11.37
C ASN A 43 -10.42 -6.23 12.12
N ILE A 44 -10.16 -7.12 13.08
CA ILE A 44 -8.82 -7.22 13.69
C ILE A 44 -7.77 -7.61 12.64
N PHE A 45 -8.09 -8.47 11.70
CA PHE A 45 -7.14 -8.96 10.68
C PHE A 45 -6.56 -7.83 9.82
N PRO A 46 -7.36 -7.01 9.11
CA PRO A 46 -6.81 -5.90 8.35
C PRO A 46 -6.16 -4.83 9.23
N SER A 47 -6.67 -4.61 10.45
CA SER A 47 -6.09 -3.64 11.39
C SER A 47 -4.68 -4.02 11.83
N LEU A 48 -4.41 -5.32 12.02
CA LEU A 48 -3.07 -5.81 12.36
C LEU A 48 -2.04 -5.49 11.28
N VAL A 49 -2.42 -5.52 10.00
CA VAL A 49 -1.49 -5.21 8.91
C VAL A 49 -0.95 -3.79 9.06
N PHE A 50 -1.81 -2.80 9.29
CA PHE A 50 -1.38 -1.40 9.48
C PHE A 50 -0.60 -1.20 10.78
N PHE A 51 -0.94 -1.93 11.84
CA PHE A 51 -0.20 -1.93 13.09
C PHE A 51 1.25 -2.39 12.88
N TRP A 52 1.47 -3.45 12.12
CA TRP A 52 2.82 -3.96 11.86
C TRP A 52 3.66 -3.02 11.01
N PHE A 53 3.07 -2.20 10.14
CA PHE A 53 3.79 -1.12 9.46
C PHE A 53 4.35 -0.09 10.44
N LEU A 54 3.58 0.28 11.47
CA LEU A 54 4.05 1.19 12.51
C LEU A 54 5.26 0.60 13.25
N VAL A 55 5.21 -0.68 13.59
CA VAL A 55 6.22 -1.35 14.44
C VAL A 55 7.48 -1.73 13.64
N PHE A 56 7.34 -2.32 12.45
CA PHE A 56 8.47 -2.96 11.75
C PHE A 56 9.14 -2.07 10.69
N SER A 57 8.53 -0.98 10.24
CA SER A 57 9.11 -0.21 9.12
C SER A 57 10.46 0.42 9.46
N VAL A 58 10.58 1.12 10.59
CA VAL A 58 11.86 1.74 10.99
C VAL A 58 12.93 0.69 11.38
N PRO A 59 12.60 -0.37 12.16
CA PRO A 59 13.54 -1.48 12.39
C PRO A 59 14.04 -2.13 11.10
N THR A 60 13.18 -2.24 10.07
CA THR A 60 13.59 -2.78 8.77
C THR A 60 14.57 -1.86 8.05
N GLY A 61 14.38 -0.54 8.14
CA GLY A 61 15.35 0.43 7.64
C GLY A 61 16.76 0.23 8.26
N VAL A 62 16.81 0.00 9.56
CA VAL A 62 18.04 -0.32 10.28
C VAL A 62 18.59 -1.70 9.90
N LEU A 63 17.72 -2.69 9.71
CA LEU A 63 18.10 -4.04 9.28
C LEU A 63 18.78 -4.02 7.90
N MET A 64 18.27 -3.23 6.95
CA MET A 64 18.88 -3.07 5.63
C MET A 64 20.33 -2.56 5.69
N ASN A 65 20.68 -1.74 6.68
CA ASN A 65 22.05 -1.29 6.87
C ASN A 65 23.02 -2.41 7.31
N ARG A 66 22.48 -3.53 7.81
CA ARG A 66 23.28 -4.67 8.28
C ARG A 66 23.40 -5.79 7.25
N ILE A 67 22.26 -6.19 6.68
CA ILE A 67 22.20 -7.35 5.78
C ILE A 67 22.04 -6.98 4.31
N GLY A 68 21.79 -5.69 4.01
CA GLY A 68 21.54 -5.18 2.66
C GLY A 68 20.06 -5.21 2.28
N ARG A 69 19.70 -4.47 1.21
CA ARG A 69 18.34 -4.30 0.72
C ARG A 69 17.79 -5.60 0.13
N LYS A 70 18.58 -6.24 -0.76
CA LYS A 70 18.19 -7.50 -1.42
C LYS A 70 17.91 -8.61 -0.41
N LYS A 71 18.81 -8.80 0.58
CA LYS A 71 18.62 -9.83 1.60
C LYS A 71 17.39 -9.53 2.48
N THR A 72 17.08 -8.27 2.73
CA THR A 72 15.87 -7.88 3.47
C THR A 72 14.62 -8.16 2.66
N VAL A 73 14.62 -7.94 1.33
CA VAL A 73 13.50 -8.35 0.46
C VAL A 73 13.37 -9.88 0.43
N LEU A 74 14.46 -10.62 0.35
CA LEU A 74 14.40 -12.09 0.43
C LEU A 74 13.81 -12.56 1.77
N LEU A 75 14.23 -11.95 2.88
CA LEU A 75 13.65 -12.25 4.20
C LEU A 75 12.15 -11.96 4.23
N SER A 76 11.72 -10.84 3.67
CA SER A 76 10.29 -10.49 3.60
C SER A 76 9.48 -11.50 2.80
N LEU A 77 10.01 -11.98 1.67
CA LEU A 77 9.38 -13.03 0.85
C LEU A 77 9.26 -14.35 1.63
N VAL A 78 10.30 -14.72 2.38
CA VAL A 78 10.28 -15.93 3.24
C VAL A 78 9.21 -15.79 4.32
N VAL A 79 9.15 -14.65 5.03
CA VAL A 79 8.12 -14.40 6.05
C VAL A 79 6.71 -14.43 5.44
N THR A 80 6.54 -13.81 4.27
CA THR A 80 5.27 -13.83 3.52
C THR A 80 4.91 -15.27 3.10
N ALA A 81 5.86 -16.06 2.60
CA ALA A 81 5.61 -17.47 2.25
C ALA A 81 5.14 -18.29 3.46
N PHE A 82 5.78 -18.12 4.62
CA PHE A 82 5.33 -18.77 5.86
C PHE A 82 3.92 -18.33 6.27
N SER A 83 3.60 -17.05 6.15
CA SER A 83 2.24 -16.55 6.44
C SER A 83 1.19 -17.22 5.55
N LEU A 84 1.49 -17.37 4.26
CA LEU A 84 0.58 -17.98 3.27
C LEU A 84 0.42 -19.48 3.46
N LEU A 85 1.38 -20.16 4.07
CA LEU A 85 1.27 -21.60 4.38
C LEU A 85 0.34 -21.89 5.56
N MET A 86 0.28 -21.02 6.57
CA MET A 86 -0.43 -21.31 7.82
C MET A 86 -1.92 -21.65 7.62
N PRO A 87 -2.70 -20.90 6.80
CA PRO A 87 -4.11 -21.21 6.56
C PRO A 87 -4.36 -22.55 5.84
N LEU A 88 -3.32 -23.16 5.25
CA LEU A 88 -3.42 -24.45 4.59
C LEU A 88 -3.38 -25.62 5.59
N PHE A 89 -2.83 -25.39 6.79
CA PHE A 89 -2.71 -26.41 7.84
C PHE A 89 -3.80 -26.32 8.92
N GLY A 90 -4.57 -25.24 8.95
CA GLY A 90 -5.63 -25.08 9.94
C GLY A 90 -6.50 -23.86 9.72
N GLU A 91 -7.72 -23.92 10.26
CA GLU A 91 -8.79 -22.93 10.09
C GLU A 91 -9.15 -22.20 11.39
N THR A 92 -8.37 -22.40 12.45
CA THR A 92 -8.69 -21.80 13.75
C THR A 92 -8.34 -20.30 13.80
N PHE A 93 -9.07 -19.54 14.62
CA PHE A 93 -8.83 -18.12 14.81
C PHE A 93 -7.36 -17.78 15.15
N PRO A 94 -6.65 -18.49 16.06
CA PRO A 94 -5.24 -18.21 16.33
C PRO A 94 -4.32 -18.41 15.11
N ILE A 95 -4.59 -19.42 14.28
CA ILE A 95 -3.80 -19.68 13.06
C ILE A 95 -4.01 -18.56 12.06
N MET A 96 -5.26 -18.13 11.84
CA MET A 96 -5.57 -17.02 10.95
C MET A 96 -4.96 -15.71 11.47
N LEU A 97 -5.04 -15.45 12.77
CA LEU A 97 -4.46 -14.27 13.41
C LEU A 97 -2.93 -14.25 13.22
N ALA A 98 -2.26 -15.38 13.43
CA ALA A 98 -0.81 -15.48 13.23
C ALA A 98 -0.43 -15.33 11.74
N SER A 99 -1.20 -15.95 10.83
CA SER A 99 -1.01 -15.81 9.38
C SER A 99 -1.08 -14.35 8.95
N PHE A 100 -2.17 -13.64 9.28
CA PHE A 100 -2.33 -12.24 8.88
C PHE A 100 -1.34 -11.30 9.59
N SER A 101 -0.94 -11.61 10.82
CA SER A 101 0.15 -10.89 11.50
C SER A 101 1.47 -11.04 10.75
N LEU A 102 1.86 -12.27 10.41
CA LEU A 102 3.07 -12.53 9.63
C LEU A 102 3.01 -11.92 8.23
N LEU A 103 1.83 -11.93 7.58
CA LEU A 103 1.63 -11.27 6.29
C LEU A 103 1.86 -9.77 6.39
N GLY A 104 1.34 -9.13 7.45
CA GLY A 104 1.59 -7.71 7.74
C GLY A 104 3.06 -7.40 8.01
N ILE A 105 3.73 -8.22 8.83
CA ILE A 105 5.17 -8.10 9.10
C ILE A 105 5.98 -8.27 7.80
N GLY A 106 5.72 -9.35 7.04
CA GLY A 106 6.39 -9.61 5.76
C GLY A 106 6.21 -8.45 4.79
N ASN A 107 5.00 -7.87 4.72
CA ASN A 107 4.73 -6.74 3.85
C ASN A 107 5.39 -5.44 4.33
N ALA A 108 5.46 -5.19 5.64
CA ALA A 108 6.20 -4.04 6.19
C ALA A 108 7.69 -4.13 5.83
N LEU A 109 8.30 -5.32 5.99
CA LEU A 109 9.67 -5.56 5.55
C LEU A 109 9.84 -5.33 4.04
N MET A 110 8.92 -5.87 3.24
CA MET A 110 8.98 -5.79 1.78
C MET A 110 8.84 -4.36 1.28
N GLN A 111 7.81 -3.64 1.69
CA GLN A 111 7.60 -2.26 1.24
C GLN A 111 8.76 -1.35 1.65
N THR A 112 9.31 -1.56 2.85
CA THR A 112 10.45 -0.76 3.34
C THR A 112 11.72 -1.03 2.53
N SER A 113 11.98 -2.28 2.12
CA SER A 113 13.24 -2.66 1.47
C SER A 113 13.19 -2.62 -0.06
N LEU A 114 12.03 -2.92 -0.66
CA LEU A 114 11.87 -3.01 -2.11
C LEU A 114 11.99 -1.64 -2.79
N ASN A 115 11.47 -0.59 -2.15
CA ASN A 115 11.53 0.77 -2.70
C ASN A 115 12.99 1.29 -2.84
N PRO A 116 13.86 1.23 -1.81
CA PRO A 116 15.26 1.59 -1.99
C PRO A 116 16.04 0.57 -2.83
N LEU A 117 15.64 -0.71 -2.91
CA LEU A 117 16.24 -1.66 -3.84
C LEU A 117 15.98 -1.24 -5.29
N MET A 118 14.81 -0.67 -5.59
CA MET A 118 14.51 -0.12 -6.92
C MET A 118 15.53 0.95 -7.33
N THR A 119 16.03 1.77 -6.39
CA THR A 119 17.05 2.78 -6.71
C THR A 119 18.37 2.16 -7.17
N CYS A 120 18.70 0.94 -6.72
CA CYS A 120 19.92 0.24 -7.11
C CYS A 120 19.84 -0.31 -8.54
N VAL A 121 18.66 -0.73 -8.99
CA VAL A 121 18.47 -1.31 -10.33
C VAL A 121 18.16 -0.26 -11.39
N MET A 122 17.70 0.92 -11.00
CA MET A 122 17.39 2.05 -11.87
C MET A 122 18.63 2.93 -12.05
N LYS A 123 19.41 2.67 -13.10
CA LYS A 123 20.54 3.54 -13.51
C LYS A 123 20.03 4.60 -14.50
N GLY A 124 19.70 5.78 -14.00
CA GLY A 124 19.16 6.89 -14.78
C GLY A 124 17.65 6.71 -15.11
N GLY A 125 16.88 7.72 -14.91
CA GLY A 125 15.44 7.69 -15.11
C GLY A 125 14.67 8.27 -13.92
N ASN A 126 13.38 8.46 -14.10
CA ASN A 126 12.53 9.04 -13.05
C ASN A 126 12.15 7.96 -12.03
N LEU A 127 12.70 8.07 -10.81
CA LEU A 127 12.42 7.14 -9.71
C LEU A 127 10.92 7.09 -9.37
N ALA A 128 10.21 8.23 -9.37
CA ALA A 128 8.79 8.27 -9.11
C ALA A 128 8.01 7.45 -10.15
N SER A 129 8.39 7.53 -11.43
CA SER A 129 7.82 6.71 -12.51
C SER A 129 8.00 5.22 -12.24
N ALA A 130 9.21 4.79 -11.85
CA ALA A 130 9.52 3.38 -11.61
C ALA A 130 8.75 2.84 -10.38
N LEU A 131 8.69 3.62 -9.29
CA LEU A 131 7.92 3.26 -8.11
C LEU A 131 6.41 3.21 -8.40
N THR A 132 5.90 4.16 -9.18
CA THR A 132 4.50 4.17 -9.64
C THR A 132 4.17 2.95 -10.50
N PHE A 133 5.07 2.56 -11.40
CA PHE A 133 4.90 1.32 -12.16
C PHE A 133 4.92 0.07 -11.27
N GLY A 134 5.77 0.06 -10.24
CA GLY A 134 5.74 -0.97 -9.20
C GLY A 134 4.39 -1.04 -8.49
N GLN A 135 3.78 0.11 -8.14
CA GLN A 135 2.44 0.14 -7.54
C GLN A 135 1.36 -0.35 -8.50
N PHE A 136 1.49 -0.11 -9.82
CA PHE A 136 0.60 -0.71 -10.81
C PHE A 136 0.70 -2.24 -10.82
N ILE A 137 1.93 -2.79 -10.82
CA ILE A 137 2.14 -4.24 -10.75
C ILE A 137 1.57 -4.83 -9.46
N LYS A 138 1.76 -4.15 -8.32
CA LYS A 138 1.12 -4.49 -7.05
C LYS A 138 -0.40 -4.57 -7.19
N ALA A 139 -1.02 -3.56 -7.80
CA ALA A 139 -2.46 -3.47 -7.96
C ALA A 139 -3.04 -4.63 -8.80
N ILE A 140 -2.29 -5.21 -9.73
CA ILE A 140 -2.71 -6.40 -10.48
C ILE A 140 -2.92 -7.59 -9.54
N ALA A 141 -2.00 -7.84 -8.60
CA ALA A 141 -2.15 -8.91 -7.62
C ALA A 141 -3.36 -8.69 -6.70
N SER A 142 -3.54 -7.45 -6.23
CA SER A 142 -4.69 -7.05 -5.40
C SER A 142 -6.03 -7.24 -6.14
N PHE A 143 -6.06 -6.95 -7.44
CA PHE A 143 -7.24 -7.14 -8.30
C PHE A 143 -7.56 -8.62 -8.52
N ILE A 144 -6.56 -9.48 -8.67
CA ILE A 144 -6.73 -10.91 -8.93
C ILE A 144 -7.20 -11.66 -7.68
N ALA A 145 -6.79 -11.23 -6.48
CA ALA A 145 -7.05 -11.94 -5.22
C ALA A 145 -8.53 -12.29 -4.97
N PRO A 146 -9.52 -11.37 -5.11
CA PRO A 146 -10.94 -11.70 -4.93
C PRO A 146 -11.45 -12.74 -5.92
N TYR A 147 -10.99 -12.67 -7.17
CA TYR A 147 -11.40 -13.65 -8.20
C TYR A 147 -10.87 -15.06 -7.92
N LEU A 148 -9.63 -15.16 -7.44
CA LEU A 148 -9.06 -16.45 -7.03
C LEU A 148 -9.80 -17.04 -5.83
N ALA A 149 -10.12 -16.21 -4.83
CA ALA A 149 -10.88 -16.65 -3.66
C ALA A 149 -12.29 -17.13 -4.06
N MET A 150 -13.00 -16.35 -4.87
CA MET A 150 -14.32 -16.71 -5.37
C MET A 150 -14.29 -17.97 -6.23
N TRP A 151 -13.30 -18.11 -7.10
CA TRP A 151 -13.11 -19.30 -7.90
C TRP A 151 -12.92 -20.55 -7.02
N GLY A 152 -12.06 -20.45 -6.00
CA GLY A 152 -11.84 -21.54 -5.05
C GLY A 152 -13.08 -21.90 -4.24
N ALA A 153 -13.88 -20.89 -3.83
CA ALA A 153 -15.11 -21.09 -3.08
C ALA A 153 -16.22 -21.77 -3.90
N THR A 154 -16.32 -21.48 -5.22
CA THR A 154 -17.40 -21.97 -6.07
C THR A 154 -17.05 -23.21 -6.85
N GLN A 155 -15.80 -23.40 -7.19
CA GLN A 155 -15.30 -24.49 -8.03
C GLN A 155 -14.31 -25.37 -7.30
N ALA A 156 -14.50 -25.58 -6.02
CA ALA A 156 -13.60 -26.34 -5.17
C ALA A 156 -12.84 -27.39 -5.97
N ILE A 157 -11.52 -27.40 -5.88
CA ILE A 157 -10.76 -28.59 -6.22
C ILE A 157 -11.05 -29.56 -5.07
N PRO A 158 -12.06 -30.45 -5.19
CA PRO A 158 -12.60 -31.18 -4.04
C PRO A 158 -11.56 -32.07 -3.38
N GLU A 159 -10.59 -32.49 -4.19
CA GLU A 159 -9.48 -33.38 -3.78
C GLU A 159 -8.45 -32.67 -2.90
N LEU A 160 -8.31 -31.34 -3.00
CA LEU A 160 -7.39 -30.57 -2.17
C LEU A 160 -8.03 -30.00 -0.90
N GLY A 161 -9.36 -29.87 -0.84
CA GLY A 161 -10.11 -29.44 0.34
C GLY A 161 -9.85 -28.01 0.83
N TYR A 162 -9.26 -27.13 -0.01
CA TYR A 162 -8.89 -25.79 0.42
C TYR A 162 -9.95 -24.72 0.19
N ASN A 163 -11.00 -24.98 -0.58
CA ASN A 163 -12.05 -24.00 -0.92
C ASN A 163 -11.44 -22.63 -1.32
N TRP A 164 -11.94 -21.53 -0.77
CA TRP A 164 -11.41 -20.19 -1.01
C TRP A 164 -9.92 -20.04 -0.60
N ARG A 165 -9.42 -20.86 0.29
CA ARG A 165 -8.02 -20.85 0.76
C ARG A 165 -7.02 -21.30 -0.30
N ILE A 166 -7.47 -21.82 -1.45
CA ILE A 166 -6.60 -22.08 -2.61
C ILE A 166 -5.83 -20.83 -3.04
N LEU A 167 -6.36 -19.64 -2.77
CA LEU A 167 -5.69 -18.35 -2.94
C LEU A 167 -4.33 -18.32 -2.24
N PHE A 168 -4.25 -18.82 -1.00
CA PHE A 168 -3.02 -18.85 -0.22
C PHE A 168 -1.98 -19.76 -0.86
N LEU A 169 -2.40 -20.92 -1.36
CA LEU A 169 -1.52 -21.88 -2.04
C LEU A 169 -0.95 -21.28 -3.33
N ILE A 170 -1.78 -20.65 -4.16
CA ILE A 170 -1.37 -20.01 -5.41
C ILE A 170 -0.36 -18.89 -5.11
N PHE A 171 -0.67 -18.02 -4.16
CA PHE A 171 0.23 -16.91 -3.78
C PHE A 171 1.52 -17.42 -3.11
N PHE A 172 1.47 -18.50 -2.36
CA PHE A 172 2.66 -19.15 -1.82
C PHE A 172 3.61 -19.62 -2.93
N VAL A 173 3.09 -20.34 -3.94
CA VAL A 173 3.90 -20.79 -5.08
C VAL A 173 4.53 -19.62 -5.81
N VAL A 174 3.77 -18.55 -6.06
CA VAL A 174 4.27 -17.33 -6.71
C VAL A 174 5.34 -16.65 -5.85
N CYS A 175 5.16 -16.61 -4.53
CA CYS A 175 6.13 -16.03 -3.60
C CYS A 175 7.45 -16.82 -3.59
N VAL A 176 7.38 -18.16 -3.61
CA VAL A 176 8.56 -19.03 -3.72
C VAL A 176 9.29 -18.80 -5.03
N LEU A 177 8.57 -18.72 -6.16
CA LEU A 177 9.16 -18.42 -7.46
C LEU A 177 9.86 -17.05 -7.47
N ALA A 178 9.22 -16.01 -6.91
CA ALA A 178 9.84 -14.68 -6.79
C ALA A 178 11.12 -14.71 -5.92
N THR A 179 11.10 -15.49 -4.84
CA THR A 179 12.26 -15.69 -3.97
C THR A 179 13.43 -16.31 -4.73
N LEU A 180 13.17 -17.39 -5.48
CA LEU A 180 14.20 -18.08 -6.28
C LEU A 180 14.77 -17.18 -7.37
N VAL A 181 13.90 -16.46 -8.10
CA VAL A 181 14.31 -15.52 -9.14
C VAL A 181 15.17 -14.40 -8.58
N LEU A 182 14.75 -13.77 -7.48
CA LEU A 182 15.53 -12.69 -6.86
C LEU A 182 16.84 -13.21 -6.25
N ALA A 183 16.85 -14.40 -5.64
CA ALA A 183 18.05 -14.99 -5.07
C ALA A 183 19.14 -15.21 -6.11
N GLY A 184 18.77 -15.67 -7.33
CA GLY A 184 19.69 -15.98 -8.42
C GLY A 184 20.33 -14.76 -9.10
N ILE A 185 19.94 -13.53 -8.78
CA ILE A 185 20.41 -12.31 -9.47
C ILE A 185 21.33 -11.51 -8.55
N SER A 186 22.47 -11.07 -9.04
CA SER A 186 23.33 -10.11 -8.32
C SER A 186 22.84 -8.68 -8.55
N ILE A 187 22.64 -7.94 -7.46
CA ILE A 187 22.33 -6.51 -7.45
C ILE A 187 23.43 -5.80 -6.67
N GLU A 188 24.06 -4.82 -7.31
CA GLU A 188 25.04 -3.96 -6.65
C GLU A 188 24.31 -3.00 -5.70
N GLU A 189 24.66 -3.08 -4.42
CA GLU A 189 24.09 -2.23 -3.39
C GLU A 189 25.17 -1.29 -2.84
N PRO A 190 24.81 -0.07 -2.38
CA PRO A 190 25.74 0.80 -1.67
C PRO A 190 26.26 0.09 -0.42
N SER A 191 27.55 0.30 -0.11
CA SER A 191 28.14 -0.22 1.13
C SER A 191 27.40 0.34 2.33
N SER A 192 26.90 -0.53 3.19
CA SER A 192 26.16 -0.15 4.37
C SER A 192 27.10 0.12 5.55
N ASP A 193 26.77 1.11 6.37
CA ASP A 193 27.53 1.52 7.55
C ASP A 193 27.20 0.58 8.74
N ALA A 194 27.66 -0.66 8.66
CA ALA A 194 27.42 -1.70 9.67
C ALA A 194 28.09 -1.42 11.04
N ARG A 195 28.92 -0.37 11.12
CA ARG A 195 29.76 -0.09 12.30
C ARG A 195 29.02 0.61 13.45
N THR A 196 27.88 1.25 13.16
CA THR A 196 27.10 1.97 14.16
C THR A 196 26.17 1.03 14.94
N GLY A 197 26.08 1.19 16.27
CA GLY A 197 25.19 0.38 17.11
C GLY A 197 23.70 0.51 16.71
N VAL A 198 22.89 -0.56 16.88
CA VAL A 198 21.48 -0.60 16.48
C VAL A 198 20.66 0.54 17.09
N GLY A 199 20.83 0.77 18.40
CA GLY A 199 20.10 1.83 19.11
C GLY A 199 20.42 3.21 18.55
N THR A 200 21.69 3.47 18.21
CA THR A 200 22.10 4.74 17.59
C THR A 200 21.51 4.91 16.19
N GLN A 201 21.47 3.85 15.39
CA GLN A 201 20.85 3.89 14.05
C GLN A 201 19.35 4.17 14.14
N PHE A 202 18.67 3.55 15.11
CA PHE A 202 17.25 3.77 15.35
C PHE A 202 16.95 5.23 15.72
N VAL A 203 17.68 5.77 16.69
CA VAL A 203 17.56 7.19 17.08
C VAL A 203 17.88 8.12 15.90
N ASN A 204 18.93 7.81 15.14
CA ASN A 204 19.32 8.60 13.97
C ASN A 204 18.28 8.55 12.87
N ALA A 205 17.54 7.45 12.69
CA ALA A 205 16.41 7.38 11.76
C ALA A 205 15.35 8.41 12.15
N PHE A 206 14.91 8.45 13.40
CA PHE A 206 13.91 9.44 13.85
C PHE A 206 14.41 10.89 13.77
N LYS A 207 15.71 11.14 13.98
CA LYS A 207 16.30 12.47 13.79
C LYS A 207 16.15 12.99 12.36
N LEU A 208 15.97 12.12 11.36
CA LEU A 208 15.73 12.54 9.98
C LEU A 208 14.37 13.24 9.81
N LEU A 209 13.41 13.03 10.70
CA LEU A 209 12.17 13.82 10.73
C LEU A 209 12.43 15.29 11.04
N GLY A 210 13.57 15.65 11.62
CA GLY A 210 14.01 17.04 11.75
C GLY A 210 14.36 17.72 10.41
N LYS A 211 14.55 16.96 9.32
CA LYS A 211 14.71 17.52 7.98
C LYS A 211 13.33 17.82 7.38
N PRO A 212 13.02 19.09 7.02
CA PRO A 212 11.68 19.47 6.57
C PRO A 212 11.14 18.62 5.43
N ILE A 213 12.00 18.26 4.46
CA ILE A 213 11.58 17.44 3.31
C ILE A 213 11.15 16.02 3.73
N VAL A 214 11.83 15.41 4.70
CA VAL A 214 11.51 14.07 5.20
C VAL A 214 10.20 14.11 5.99
N LEU A 215 10.05 15.08 6.90
CA LEU A 215 8.83 15.24 7.69
C LEU A 215 7.61 15.51 6.80
N LEU A 216 7.75 16.44 5.86
CA LEU A 216 6.64 16.81 4.98
C LEU A 216 6.27 15.66 4.03
N SER A 217 7.25 14.86 3.55
CA SER A 217 6.97 13.67 2.76
C SER A 217 6.28 12.58 3.59
N PHE A 218 6.72 12.38 4.84
CA PHE A 218 6.10 11.45 5.79
C PHE A 218 4.62 11.81 6.02
N LEU A 219 4.33 13.07 6.33
CA LEU A 219 2.95 13.55 6.50
C LEU A 219 2.15 13.47 5.19
N GLY A 220 2.80 13.70 4.03
CA GLY A 220 2.18 13.53 2.72
C GLY A 220 1.74 12.10 2.46
N ILE A 221 2.56 11.11 2.85
CA ILE A 221 2.22 9.69 2.76
C ILE A 221 1.10 9.34 3.74
N MET A 222 1.12 9.89 4.98
CA MET A 222 0.02 9.69 5.92
C MET A 222 -1.31 10.20 5.36
N CYS A 223 -1.32 11.40 4.76
CA CYS A 223 -2.51 11.96 4.12
C CYS A 223 -2.95 11.11 2.92
N HIS A 224 -2.01 10.68 2.06
CA HIS A 224 -2.30 9.82 0.93
C HIS A 224 -3.03 8.54 1.35
N VAL A 225 -2.48 7.82 2.34
CA VAL A 225 -3.06 6.55 2.79
C VAL A 225 -4.36 6.77 3.55
N GLY A 226 -4.43 7.85 4.34
CA GLY A 226 -5.66 8.25 5.01
C GLY A 226 -6.81 8.52 4.04
N ILE A 227 -6.54 9.19 2.92
CA ILE A 227 -7.51 9.44 1.85
C ILE A 227 -7.84 8.15 1.09
N ASP A 228 -6.85 7.27 0.87
CA ASP A 228 -7.02 5.98 0.21
C ASP A 228 -8.02 5.09 0.99
N VAL A 229 -7.71 4.80 2.25
CA VAL A 229 -8.55 4.00 3.13
C VAL A 229 -9.87 4.70 3.42
N GLY A 230 -9.81 6.02 3.64
CA GLY A 230 -10.97 6.85 3.89
C GLY A 230 -11.97 6.83 2.75
N THR A 231 -11.52 6.94 1.51
CA THR A 231 -12.42 6.86 0.35
C THR A 231 -13.09 5.50 0.26
N ASN A 232 -12.33 4.41 0.46
CA ASN A 232 -12.87 3.05 0.39
C ASN A 232 -13.96 2.79 1.45
N THR A 233 -13.84 3.38 2.63
CA THR A 233 -14.82 3.24 3.70
C THR A 233 -16.00 4.18 3.57
N THR A 234 -15.80 5.40 3.04
CA THR A 234 -16.81 6.46 3.00
C THR A 234 -17.63 6.45 1.70
N ALA A 235 -17.04 6.07 0.56
CA ALA A 235 -17.72 6.14 -0.72
C ALA A 235 -19.02 5.30 -0.78
N PRO A 236 -19.05 4.04 -0.32
CA PRO A 236 -20.32 3.29 -0.25
C PRO A 236 -21.34 3.95 0.68
N LYS A 237 -20.89 4.44 1.85
CA LYS A 237 -21.76 5.07 2.85
C LYS A 237 -22.39 6.35 2.34
N LEU A 238 -21.65 7.17 1.55
CA LEU A 238 -22.19 8.36 0.88
C LEU A 238 -23.30 8.02 -0.09
N LEU A 239 -23.16 6.95 -0.88
CA LEU A 239 -24.17 6.51 -1.82
C LEU A 239 -25.43 6.00 -1.11
N ILE A 240 -25.28 5.29 0.01
CA ILE A 240 -26.40 4.87 0.85
C ILE A 240 -27.10 6.09 1.45
N GLU A 241 -26.34 7.00 2.10
CA GLU A 241 -26.88 8.15 2.83
C GLU A 241 -27.58 9.15 1.89
N ARG A 242 -27.00 9.45 0.71
CA ARG A 242 -27.47 10.56 -0.12
C ARG A 242 -28.30 10.15 -1.31
N VAL A 243 -28.15 8.91 -1.78
CA VAL A 243 -28.83 8.41 -2.98
C VAL A 243 -29.83 7.31 -2.63
N GLY A 244 -29.79 6.78 -1.40
CA GLY A 244 -30.65 5.69 -0.96
C GLY A 244 -30.35 4.34 -1.62
N MET A 245 -29.09 4.13 -2.06
CA MET A 245 -28.69 2.86 -2.68
C MET A 245 -28.67 1.71 -1.66
N SER A 246 -28.92 0.49 -2.14
CA SER A 246 -28.71 -0.72 -1.34
C SER A 246 -27.20 -0.89 -1.02
N LEU A 247 -26.89 -1.62 0.05
CA LEU A 247 -25.50 -1.91 0.42
C LEU A 247 -24.73 -2.61 -0.71
N ASN A 248 -25.38 -3.55 -1.39
CA ASN A 248 -24.79 -4.31 -2.48
C ASN A 248 -24.45 -3.41 -3.69
N ASP A 249 -25.36 -2.52 -4.07
CA ASP A 249 -25.13 -1.59 -5.18
C ASP A 249 -24.08 -0.53 -4.81
N ALA A 250 -24.06 -0.06 -3.57
CA ALA A 250 -23.11 0.93 -3.10
C ALA A 250 -21.69 0.38 -3.03
N ALA A 251 -21.51 -0.94 -2.83
CA ALA A 251 -20.20 -1.60 -2.82
C ALA A 251 -19.44 -1.41 -4.16
N PHE A 252 -20.12 -1.17 -5.26
CA PHE A 252 -19.51 -0.84 -6.55
C PHE A 252 -18.59 0.39 -6.48
N ALA A 253 -18.83 1.32 -5.55
CA ALA A 253 -17.99 2.50 -5.34
C ALA A 253 -16.52 2.16 -5.05
N THR A 254 -16.30 1.12 -4.24
CA THR A 254 -14.94 0.63 -3.93
C THR A 254 -14.25 0.06 -5.17
N SER A 255 -14.98 -0.70 -5.98
CA SER A 255 -14.45 -1.22 -7.25
C SER A 255 -14.10 -0.09 -8.22
N LEU A 256 -14.97 0.91 -8.34
CA LEU A 256 -14.74 2.10 -9.16
C LEU A 256 -13.46 2.84 -8.74
N TYR A 257 -13.28 3.04 -7.44
CA TYR A 257 -12.06 3.64 -6.89
C TYR A 257 -10.81 2.87 -7.31
N PHE A 258 -10.77 1.56 -7.11
CA PHE A 258 -9.60 0.73 -7.44
C PHE A 258 -9.31 0.66 -8.94
N VAL A 259 -10.34 0.65 -9.80
CA VAL A 259 -10.18 0.72 -11.26
C VAL A 259 -9.46 2.02 -11.64
N PHE A 260 -9.94 3.17 -11.17
CA PHE A 260 -9.32 4.46 -11.49
C PHE A 260 -7.95 4.64 -10.85
N ARG A 261 -7.73 4.09 -9.65
CA ARG A 261 -6.40 4.03 -9.01
C ARG A 261 -5.41 3.22 -9.85
N THR A 262 -5.81 2.07 -10.36
CA THR A 262 -4.97 1.20 -11.20
C THR A 262 -4.64 1.88 -12.53
N ILE A 263 -5.63 2.47 -13.20
CA ILE A 263 -5.43 3.28 -14.42
C ILE A 263 -4.49 4.46 -14.13
N GLY A 264 -4.67 5.13 -13.00
CA GLY A 264 -3.83 6.25 -12.57
C GLY A 264 -2.38 5.83 -12.32
N CYS A 265 -2.11 4.68 -11.70
CA CYS A 265 -0.77 4.15 -11.54
C CYS A 265 -0.12 3.82 -12.90
N LEU A 266 -0.85 3.17 -13.80
CA LEU A 266 -0.34 2.83 -15.12
C LEU A 266 0.02 4.09 -15.92
N THR A 267 -0.96 4.97 -16.14
CA THR A 267 -0.79 6.19 -16.93
C THR A 267 0.20 7.16 -16.27
N GLY A 268 0.14 7.30 -14.95
CA GLY A 268 1.07 8.13 -14.19
C GLY A 268 2.51 7.69 -14.32
N SER A 269 2.78 6.38 -14.41
CA SER A 269 4.13 5.89 -14.66
C SER A 269 4.71 6.38 -16.01
N PHE A 270 3.86 6.53 -17.03
CA PHE A 270 4.27 7.11 -18.32
C PHE A 270 4.41 8.63 -18.27
N PHE A 271 3.43 9.32 -17.67
CA PHE A 271 3.48 10.78 -17.55
C PHE A 271 4.69 11.26 -16.74
N LEU A 272 5.05 10.57 -15.67
CA LEU A 272 6.24 10.88 -14.86
C LEU A 272 7.57 10.69 -15.60
N ARG A 273 7.58 10.04 -16.78
CA ARG A 273 8.78 9.98 -17.63
C ARG A 273 8.96 11.22 -18.49
N VAL A 274 7.86 11.86 -18.88
CA VAL A 274 7.86 12.93 -19.89
C VAL A 274 7.62 14.32 -19.29
N MET A 275 7.09 14.41 -18.07
CA MET A 275 6.82 15.67 -17.38
C MET A 275 7.50 15.73 -16.02
N LYS A 276 7.73 16.96 -15.51
CA LYS A 276 8.29 17.19 -14.18
C LYS A 276 7.33 16.65 -13.11
N THR A 277 7.88 15.94 -12.11
CA THR A 277 7.11 15.37 -10.99
C THR A 277 6.21 16.41 -10.33
N ARG A 278 6.68 17.63 -10.15
CA ARG A 278 5.90 18.74 -9.58
C ARG A 278 4.63 19.05 -10.37
N HIS A 279 4.69 19.12 -11.71
CA HIS A 279 3.51 19.41 -12.54
C HIS A 279 2.48 18.28 -12.45
N PHE A 280 2.92 17.04 -12.50
CA PHE A 280 2.02 15.90 -12.36
C PHE A 280 1.38 15.81 -10.97
N PHE A 281 2.15 16.18 -9.93
CA PHE A 281 1.63 16.26 -8.56
C PHE A 281 0.54 17.33 -8.43
N ILE A 282 0.72 18.52 -9.04
CA ILE A 282 -0.30 19.56 -9.06
C ILE A 282 -1.58 19.07 -9.71
N ILE A 283 -1.49 18.40 -10.87
CA ILE A 283 -2.65 17.81 -11.54
C ILE A 283 -3.35 16.81 -10.60
N SER A 284 -2.59 15.91 -9.97
CA SER A 284 -3.11 14.92 -9.02
C SER A 284 -3.89 15.59 -7.88
N ILE A 285 -3.32 16.63 -7.26
CA ILE A 285 -3.95 17.30 -6.12
C ILE A 285 -5.20 18.10 -6.56
N VAL A 286 -5.17 18.73 -7.74
CA VAL A 286 -6.35 19.41 -8.29
C VAL A 286 -7.50 18.43 -8.52
N LEU A 287 -7.23 17.25 -9.08
CA LEU A 287 -8.23 16.19 -9.25
C LEU A 287 -8.79 15.73 -7.90
N MET A 288 -7.93 15.58 -6.89
CA MET A 288 -8.36 15.22 -5.53
C MET A 288 -9.22 16.34 -4.90
N ALA A 289 -8.87 17.61 -5.10
CA ALA A 289 -9.67 18.72 -4.59
C ALA A 289 -11.06 18.78 -5.25
N LEU A 290 -11.12 18.59 -6.57
CA LEU A 290 -12.39 18.49 -7.30
C LEU A 290 -13.21 17.28 -6.81
N SER A 291 -12.56 16.15 -6.54
CA SER A 291 -13.20 14.99 -5.94
C SER A 291 -13.82 15.32 -4.58
N MET A 292 -13.06 15.99 -3.69
CA MET A 292 -13.60 16.36 -2.37
C MET A 292 -14.84 17.28 -2.52
N ALA A 293 -14.82 18.21 -3.47
CA ALA A 293 -15.98 19.05 -3.75
C ALA A 293 -17.18 18.23 -4.26
N CYS A 294 -16.95 17.30 -5.19
CA CYS A 294 -18.01 16.39 -5.69
C CYS A 294 -18.58 15.51 -4.56
N MET A 295 -17.71 14.94 -3.74
CA MET A 295 -18.12 14.07 -2.63
C MET A 295 -18.78 14.84 -1.48
N PHE A 296 -18.39 16.10 -1.24
CA PHE A 296 -18.97 16.93 -0.19
C PHE A 296 -20.34 17.49 -0.58
N ALA A 297 -20.46 18.03 -1.78
CA ALA A 297 -21.69 18.71 -2.24
C ALA A 297 -22.60 17.84 -3.13
N GLY A 298 -22.11 16.71 -3.62
CA GLY A 298 -22.85 15.87 -4.56
C GLY A 298 -24.07 15.19 -3.93
N THR A 299 -25.21 15.30 -4.60
CA THR A 299 -26.49 14.69 -4.22
C THR A 299 -26.96 13.63 -5.21
N SER A 300 -26.35 13.55 -6.40
CA SER A 300 -26.68 12.57 -7.42
C SER A 300 -25.63 11.45 -7.50
N LYS A 301 -26.07 10.25 -7.86
CA LYS A 301 -25.23 9.07 -8.08
C LYS A 301 -24.05 9.37 -9.01
N MET A 302 -24.29 10.08 -10.11
CA MET A 302 -23.28 10.37 -11.13
C MET A 302 -22.19 11.30 -10.58
N VAL A 303 -22.56 12.37 -9.85
CA VAL A 303 -21.59 13.30 -9.26
C VAL A 303 -20.72 12.60 -8.23
N LEU A 304 -21.30 11.72 -7.39
CA LEU A 304 -20.52 10.93 -6.43
C LEU A 304 -19.58 9.94 -7.12
N TYR A 305 -20.03 9.25 -8.18
CA TYR A 305 -19.14 8.36 -8.96
C TYR A 305 -17.99 9.11 -9.62
N VAL A 306 -18.25 10.28 -10.20
CA VAL A 306 -17.19 11.14 -10.74
C VAL A 306 -16.21 11.54 -9.64
N GLY A 307 -16.69 11.95 -8.46
CA GLY A 307 -15.84 12.25 -7.31
C GLY A 307 -14.95 11.07 -6.92
N ILE A 308 -15.51 9.87 -6.79
CA ILE A 308 -14.78 8.65 -6.44
C ILE A 308 -13.72 8.30 -7.51
N ALA A 309 -14.05 8.41 -8.78
CA ALA A 309 -13.12 8.19 -9.88
C ALA A 309 -11.96 9.20 -9.87
N LEU A 310 -12.25 10.48 -9.63
CA LEU A 310 -11.25 11.55 -9.57
C LEU A 310 -10.27 11.35 -8.42
N VAL A 311 -10.72 10.95 -7.23
CA VAL A 311 -9.80 10.68 -6.12
C VAL A 311 -9.01 9.40 -6.37
N GLY A 312 -9.61 8.37 -6.94
CA GLY A 312 -8.91 7.13 -7.30
C GLY A 312 -7.74 7.43 -8.23
N TYR A 313 -7.98 8.18 -9.31
CA TYR A 313 -6.93 8.59 -10.24
C TYR A 313 -5.93 9.58 -9.61
N GLY A 314 -6.40 10.64 -8.97
CA GLY A 314 -5.55 11.70 -8.41
C GLY A 314 -4.64 11.20 -7.30
N ASN A 315 -5.15 10.37 -6.39
CA ASN A 315 -4.39 9.84 -5.27
C ASN A 315 -3.38 8.74 -5.67
N SER A 316 -3.55 8.09 -6.81
CA SER A 316 -2.81 6.89 -7.24
C SER A 316 -1.28 7.02 -7.21
N ASN A 317 -0.74 8.20 -7.47
CA ASN A 317 0.70 8.43 -7.65
C ASN A 317 1.34 9.23 -6.49
N VAL A 318 0.55 9.75 -5.56
CA VAL A 318 1.01 10.63 -4.47
C VAL A 318 2.06 9.93 -3.61
N PHE A 319 1.82 8.65 -3.24
CA PHE A 319 2.78 7.85 -2.50
C PHE A 319 4.15 7.78 -3.18
N SER A 320 4.17 7.39 -4.46
CA SER A 320 5.41 7.21 -5.22
C SER A 320 6.18 8.52 -5.38
N MET A 321 5.48 9.64 -5.58
CA MET A 321 6.09 10.96 -5.73
C MET A 321 6.67 11.46 -4.39
N CYS A 322 5.94 11.33 -3.28
CA CYS A 322 6.43 11.69 -1.95
C CYS A 322 7.64 10.84 -1.54
N LEU A 323 7.55 9.51 -1.75
CA LEU A 323 8.62 8.58 -1.42
C LEU A 323 9.89 8.86 -2.26
N ALA A 324 9.74 9.00 -3.58
CA ALA A 324 10.86 9.30 -4.47
C ALA A 324 11.55 10.61 -4.07
N ASN A 325 10.78 11.65 -3.76
CA ASN A 325 11.31 12.95 -3.34
C ASN A 325 12.09 12.84 -2.01
N ALA A 326 11.58 12.08 -1.03
CA ALA A 326 12.26 11.85 0.24
C ALA A 326 13.57 11.06 0.07
N LEU A 327 13.55 9.96 -0.72
CA LEU A 327 14.71 9.13 -0.99
C LEU A 327 15.82 9.89 -1.73
N GLN A 328 15.45 10.76 -2.68
CA GLN A 328 16.39 11.59 -3.43
C GLN A 328 16.95 12.76 -2.62
N ALA A 329 16.20 13.27 -1.64
CA ALA A 329 16.64 14.35 -0.77
C ALA A 329 17.71 13.92 0.24
N VAL A 330 17.79 12.63 0.59
CA VAL A 330 18.75 12.09 1.55
C VAL A 330 19.36 10.78 0.99
N PRO A 331 20.19 10.85 -0.05
CA PRO A 331 20.69 9.68 -0.76
C PRO A 331 21.53 8.76 0.10
N ASP A 332 22.26 9.30 1.10
CA ASP A 332 23.14 8.53 1.99
C ASP A 332 22.37 7.76 3.07
N LYS A 333 21.07 8.04 3.28
CA LYS A 333 20.22 7.47 4.33
C LYS A 333 18.90 6.93 3.79
N GLN A 334 18.92 6.40 2.57
CA GLN A 334 17.70 5.93 1.90
C GLN A 334 16.99 4.79 2.65
N ASN A 335 17.74 3.97 3.37
CA ASN A 335 17.17 2.85 4.13
C ASN A 335 16.33 3.37 5.31
N GLU A 336 16.87 4.31 6.08
CA GLU A 336 16.18 4.92 7.22
C GLU A 336 15.00 5.79 6.73
N VAL A 337 15.20 6.56 5.65
CA VAL A 337 14.14 7.36 5.04
C VAL A 337 13.00 6.44 4.57
N SER A 338 13.29 5.33 3.90
CA SER A 338 12.28 4.38 3.50
C SER A 338 11.49 3.83 4.70
N GLY A 339 12.19 3.45 5.77
CA GLY A 339 11.55 3.00 7.02
C GLY A 339 10.57 4.02 7.58
N LEU A 340 10.96 5.31 7.64
CA LEU A 340 10.08 6.39 8.08
C LEU A 340 8.89 6.59 7.13
N MET A 341 9.12 6.60 5.83
CA MET A 341 8.05 6.81 4.84
C MET A 341 7.00 5.70 4.91
N ILE A 342 7.44 4.43 5.06
CA ILE A 342 6.52 3.30 5.17
C ILE A 342 5.80 3.28 6.52
N MET A 343 6.42 3.74 7.60
CA MET A 343 5.74 3.96 8.87
C MET A 343 4.56 4.95 8.71
N GLY A 344 4.64 5.89 7.77
CA GLY A 344 3.55 6.81 7.43
C GLY A 344 2.27 6.12 6.94
N LEU A 345 2.32 4.85 6.51
CA LEU A 345 1.13 4.07 6.15
C LEU A 345 0.17 3.89 7.35
N PHE A 346 0.63 4.12 8.57
CA PHE A 346 -0.22 4.21 9.76
C PHE A 346 -1.30 5.30 9.65
N GLY A 347 -1.17 6.25 8.73
CA GLY A 347 -2.25 7.17 8.34
C GLY A 347 -3.56 6.47 7.98
N GLY A 348 -3.49 5.23 7.45
CA GLY A 348 -4.64 4.37 7.20
C GLY A 348 -5.41 3.92 8.45
N THR A 349 -4.84 4.10 9.64
CA THR A 349 -5.53 3.93 10.93
C THR A 349 -6.02 5.26 11.48
N LEU A 350 -5.19 6.30 11.42
CA LEU A 350 -5.51 7.61 12.03
C LEU A 350 -6.68 8.31 11.34
N PHE A 351 -6.69 8.32 10.01
CA PHE A 351 -7.75 9.01 9.25
C PHE A 351 -9.12 8.38 9.47
N PRO A 352 -9.32 7.05 9.33
CA PRO A 352 -10.63 6.44 9.59
C PRO A 352 -11.14 6.68 11.01
N LEU A 353 -10.26 6.73 12.03
CA LEU A 353 -10.67 7.10 13.38
C LEU A 353 -11.19 8.54 13.46
N ALA A 354 -10.46 9.51 12.91
CA ALA A 354 -10.89 10.90 12.85
C ALA A 354 -12.17 11.07 12.02
N MET A 355 -12.28 10.35 10.92
CA MET A 355 -13.45 10.34 10.03
C MET A 355 -14.68 9.75 10.72
N GLY A 356 -14.51 8.71 11.53
CA GLY A 356 -15.58 8.13 12.35
C GLY A 356 -16.19 9.19 13.29
N LEU A 357 -15.34 9.86 14.09
CA LEU A 357 -15.77 10.92 14.99
C LEU A 357 -16.45 12.10 14.25
N ALA A 358 -15.91 12.49 13.10
CA ALA A 358 -16.50 13.56 12.31
C ALA A 358 -17.84 13.12 11.66
N SER A 359 -17.97 11.85 11.28
CA SER A 359 -19.21 11.30 10.72
C SER A 359 -20.32 11.23 11.75
N ASP A 360 -20.00 10.93 13.02
CA ASP A 360 -20.98 10.91 14.10
C ASP A 360 -21.62 12.31 14.32
N ALA A 361 -20.85 13.38 14.06
CA ALA A 361 -21.32 14.75 14.24
C ALA A 361 -21.98 15.35 12.99
N MET A 362 -21.56 14.98 11.79
CA MET A 362 -21.91 15.65 10.53
C MET A 362 -22.37 14.69 9.42
N GLY A 363 -22.63 13.43 9.72
CA GLY A 363 -22.85 12.40 8.70
C GLY A 363 -21.59 12.16 7.84
N GLN A 364 -21.74 11.52 6.70
CA GLN A 364 -20.59 11.21 5.82
C GLN A 364 -19.90 12.46 5.27
N ALA A 365 -20.53 13.63 5.32
CA ALA A 365 -19.89 14.91 4.99
C ALA A 365 -18.68 15.19 5.92
N GLY A 366 -18.77 14.83 7.19
CA GLY A 366 -17.67 14.97 8.16
C GLY A 366 -16.46 14.11 7.77
N ALA A 367 -16.67 12.89 7.31
CA ALA A 367 -15.58 12.04 6.79
C ALA A 367 -14.90 12.66 5.56
N VAL A 368 -15.69 13.24 4.64
CA VAL A 368 -15.13 13.93 3.46
C VAL A 368 -14.31 15.14 3.87
N LEU A 369 -14.74 15.92 4.88
CA LEU A 369 -13.95 17.06 5.39
C LEU A 369 -12.61 16.62 5.98
N CYS A 370 -12.55 15.51 6.71
CA CYS A 370 -11.28 14.97 7.19
C CYS A 370 -10.32 14.63 6.04
N MET A 371 -10.83 14.00 4.97
CA MET A 371 -10.02 13.74 3.77
C MET A 371 -9.60 15.04 3.07
N ALA A 372 -10.48 16.04 3.00
CA ALA A 372 -10.18 17.35 2.41
C ALA A 372 -9.04 18.07 3.14
N ILE A 373 -8.94 17.96 4.47
CA ILE A 373 -7.79 18.48 5.24
C ILE A 373 -6.49 17.83 4.75
N GLY A 374 -6.50 16.53 4.49
CA GLY A 374 -5.34 15.83 3.91
C GLY A 374 -4.98 16.36 2.52
N VAL A 375 -5.97 16.65 1.66
CA VAL A 375 -5.74 17.25 0.34
C VAL A 375 -5.18 18.67 0.47
N VAL A 376 -5.70 19.50 1.38
CA VAL A 376 -5.16 20.84 1.67
C VAL A 376 -3.70 20.76 2.12
N TYR A 377 -3.36 19.80 2.98
CA TYR A 377 -1.97 19.57 3.36
C TYR A 377 -1.10 19.27 2.13
N LEU A 378 -1.55 18.42 1.20
CA LEU A 378 -0.79 18.10 -0.01
C LEU A 378 -0.54 19.32 -0.91
N PHE A 379 -1.42 20.33 -0.93
CA PHE A 379 -1.14 21.61 -1.58
C PHE A 379 0.08 22.32 -0.97
N THR A 380 0.23 22.28 0.34
CA THR A 380 1.38 22.90 1.03
C THR A 380 2.70 22.18 0.75
N TYR A 381 2.64 20.93 0.30
CA TYR A 381 3.81 20.13 -0.05
C TYR A 381 4.38 20.45 -1.45
N ILE A 382 3.56 21.01 -2.38
CA ILE A 382 3.94 21.29 -3.78
C ILE A 382 5.29 22.04 -3.93
N PRO A 383 5.59 23.09 -3.13
CA PRO A 383 6.87 23.81 -3.28
C PRO A 383 8.12 22.97 -2.97
N ARG A 384 7.95 21.83 -2.31
CA ARG A 384 9.04 20.93 -1.90
C ARG A 384 9.38 19.87 -2.95
N LEU A 385 8.57 19.73 -3.98
CA LEU A 385 8.83 18.83 -5.10
C LEU A 385 9.76 19.48 -6.13
N LYS A 386 10.78 18.76 -6.52
CA LYS A 386 11.73 19.12 -7.57
C LYS A 386 11.26 18.65 -8.95
#